data_efac1732ac83ae04c408dd0759cbe1f6
#
_entry.id   efac1732ac83ae04c408dd0759cbe1f6
#
_cell.length_a   1.000
_cell.length_b   1.000
_cell.length_c   1.000
_cell.angle_alpha   90.00
_cell.angle_beta   90.00
_cell.angle_gamma   90.00
#
_symmetry.space_group_name_H-M   'P 1'
#
loop_
_entity.id
_entity.type
_entity.pdbx_description
1 polymer ?
#
loop_
_entity_poly.entity_id
_entity_poly.type
_entity_poly.pdbx_seq_one_letter_code
_entity_poly.pdbx_strand_id
1 'polypeptide(L)'
;MKISDWHERFQLQSSWTRDLRNFIFSKVDAQPGQSLLDVGVGTGALLDEYTGRGLKVTGLDLDLENCQFAKLHPSKSTIFNADAHRMPFKAHQFDISATHYVLLWVHNPAQVVAEMARVTKPGGYVIAFAEPDYHSRIDYPQVFQDIGKIQNRSLAFQGIDLSMGRKLGHIFRTIGLKNVRLGLLAGQWRYPE
;
A
#
# COMPACT_ATOMS: atom_id res chain seq x y z
N MET A 1 -7.30 8.78 -19.79
CA MET A 1 -6.25 9.42 -18.96
C MET A 1 -4.96 8.71 -19.31
N LYS A 2 -3.86 9.43 -19.51
CA LYS A 2 -2.55 8.81 -19.82
C LYS A 2 -1.96 8.19 -18.54
N ILE A 3 -1.06 7.25 -18.69
CA ILE A 3 -0.38 6.61 -17.53
C ILE A 3 0.42 7.63 -16.69
N SER A 4 0.98 8.66 -17.35
CA SER A 4 1.64 9.79 -16.65
C SER A 4 0.70 10.54 -15.72
N ASP A 5 -0.55 10.76 -16.13
CA ASP A 5 -1.55 11.48 -15.32
C ASP A 5 -1.91 10.65 -14.07
N TRP A 6 -1.97 9.32 -14.21
CA TRP A 6 -2.13 8.39 -13.09
C TRP A 6 -0.93 8.42 -12.15
N HIS A 7 0.28 8.48 -12.70
CA HIS A 7 1.51 8.56 -11.90
C HIS A 7 1.53 9.82 -11.01
N GLU A 8 1.23 10.99 -11.58
CA GLU A 8 1.13 12.24 -10.82
C GLU A 8 0.08 12.15 -9.69
N ARG A 9 -1.09 11.55 -9.97
CA ARG A 9 -2.12 11.32 -8.95
C ARG A 9 -1.64 10.38 -7.86
N PHE A 10 -0.96 9.30 -8.19
CA PHE A 10 -0.43 8.36 -7.20
C PHE A 10 0.68 9.00 -6.37
N GLN A 11 1.53 9.84 -6.96
CA GLN A 11 2.52 10.63 -6.22
C GLN A 11 1.85 11.61 -5.25
N LEU A 12 0.83 12.35 -5.68
CA LEU A 12 0.06 13.23 -4.81
C LEU A 12 -0.59 12.45 -3.66
N GLN A 13 -1.26 11.34 -3.96
CA GLN A 13 -1.92 10.50 -2.97
C GLN A 13 -0.91 9.90 -1.98
N SER A 14 0.26 9.45 -2.46
CA SER A 14 1.32 8.93 -1.60
C SER A 14 1.89 10.00 -0.69
N SER A 15 1.92 11.26 -1.12
CA SER A 15 2.41 12.38 -0.29
C SER A 15 1.58 12.58 0.99
N TRP A 16 0.28 12.34 0.95
CA TRP A 16 -0.63 12.48 2.12
C TRP A 16 -0.31 11.51 3.25
N THR A 17 0.33 10.40 2.93
CA THR A 17 0.61 9.32 3.88
C THR A 17 2.10 9.15 4.16
N ARG A 18 2.94 10.11 3.76
CA ARG A 18 4.39 10.06 3.96
C ARG A 18 4.77 9.95 5.43
N ASP A 19 4.14 10.72 6.30
CA ASP A 19 4.43 10.71 7.74
C ASP A 19 4.04 9.38 8.38
N LEU A 20 2.95 8.75 7.91
CA LEU A 20 2.58 7.39 8.31
C LEU A 20 3.69 6.40 7.97
N ARG A 21 4.20 6.44 6.74
CA ARG A 21 5.28 5.53 6.33
C ARG A 21 6.57 5.80 7.11
N ASN A 22 6.93 7.07 7.31
CA ASN A 22 8.08 7.45 8.15
C ASN A 22 7.95 6.87 9.56
N PHE A 23 6.79 7.04 10.18
CA PHE A 23 6.52 6.53 11.51
C PHE A 23 6.62 4.99 11.56
N ILE A 24 6.00 4.28 10.61
CA ILE A 24 6.01 2.81 10.61
C ILE A 24 7.41 2.28 10.33
N PHE A 25 8.14 2.80 9.34
CA PHE A 25 9.53 2.38 9.07
C PHE A 25 10.45 2.61 10.27
N SER A 26 10.26 3.70 11.03
CA SER A 26 10.97 3.90 12.29
C SER A 26 10.59 2.87 13.36
N LYS A 27 9.30 2.48 13.44
CA LYS A 27 8.83 1.49 14.42
C LYS A 27 9.29 0.06 14.15
N VAL A 28 9.50 -0.29 12.89
CA VAL A 28 10.02 -1.60 12.48
C VAL A 28 11.55 -1.58 12.34
N ASP A 29 12.18 -0.45 12.64
CA ASP A 29 13.64 -0.26 12.54
C ASP A 29 14.20 -0.70 11.18
N ALA A 30 13.57 -0.20 10.10
CA ALA A 30 13.97 -0.56 8.74
C ALA A 30 15.38 -0.03 8.44
N GLN A 31 16.30 -0.93 8.10
CA GLN A 31 17.72 -0.62 7.88
C GLN A 31 18.09 -0.58 6.39
N PRO A 32 19.03 0.29 5.98
CA PRO A 32 19.60 0.25 4.64
C PRO A 32 20.14 -1.16 4.31
N GLY A 33 19.92 -1.57 3.05
CA GLY A 33 20.33 -2.89 2.56
C GLY A 33 19.29 -3.99 2.75
N GLN A 34 18.26 -3.79 3.57
CA GLN A 34 17.15 -4.73 3.68
C GLN A 34 16.35 -4.81 2.37
N SER A 35 15.79 -6.00 2.10
CA SER A 35 14.94 -6.27 0.95
C SER A 35 13.48 -5.94 1.27
N LEU A 36 12.87 -5.10 0.43
CA LEU A 36 11.46 -4.74 0.50
C LEU A 36 10.73 -5.20 -0.75
N LEU A 37 9.59 -5.91 -0.55
CA LEU A 37 8.62 -6.18 -1.60
C LEU A 37 7.49 -5.15 -1.51
N ASP A 38 7.30 -4.37 -2.58
CA ASP A 38 6.15 -3.45 -2.74
C ASP A 38 5.07 -4.16 -3.56
N VAL A 39 4.00 -4.58 -2.88
CA VAL A 39 2.87 -5.31 -3.47
C VAL A 39 1.83 -4.31 -3.95
N GLY A 40 1.56 -4.31 -5.26
CA GLY A 40 0.78 -3.28 -5.92
C GLY A 40 1.60 -2.00 -6.13
N VAL A 41 2.80 -2.16 -6.70
CA VAL A 41 3.73 -1.05 -6.93
C VAL A 41 3.16 0.04 -7.84
N GLY A 42 2.11 -0.27 -8.60
CA GLY A 42 1.49 0.65 -9.55
C GLY A 42 2.52 1.22 -10.52
N THR A 43 2.46 2.50 -10.75
CA THR A 43 3.41 3.24 -11.60
C THR A 43 4.76 3.53 -10.94
N GLY A 44 5.01 2.99 -9.75
CA GLY A 44 6.27 3.19 -9.01
C GLY A 44 6.32 4.48 -8.17
N ALA A 45 5.19 5.05 -7.77
CA ALA A 45 5.12 6.33 -7.05
C ALA A 45 5.88 6.35 -5.71
N LEU A 46 6.15 5.19 -5.11
CA LEU A 46 6.88 5.06 -3.84
C LEU A 46 8.34 4.59 -4.00
N LEU A 47 8.78 4.28 -5.21
CA LEU A 47 10.12 3.71 -5.44
C LEU A 47 11.25 4.61 -4.94
N ASP A 48 11.17 5.93 -5.19
CA ASP A 48 12.17 6.89 -4.71
C ASP A 48 12.22 6.96 -3.18
N GLU A 49 11.06 6.92 -2.55
CA GLU A 49 11.01 6.96 -1.08
C GLU A 49 11.67 5.73 -0.47
N TYR A 50 11.40 4.55 -1.00
CA TYR A 50 11.94 3.30 -0.47
C TYR A 50 13.43 3.15 -0.78
N THR A 51 13.85 3.45 -2.01
CA THR A 51 15.27 3.39 -2.39
C THR A 51 16.09 4.49 -1.72
N GLY A 52 15.51 5.68 -1.50
CA GLY A 52 16.13 6.77 -0.74
C GLY A 52 16.41 6.41 0.73
N ARG A 53 15.71 5.41 1.29
CA ARG A 53 16.01 4.81 2.60
C ARG A 53 17.12 3.76 2.54
N GLY A 54 17.69 3.50 1.36
CA GLY A 54 18.68 2.45 1.15
C GLY A 54 18.09 1.04 1.05
N LEU A 55 16.76 0.89 0.92
CA LEU A 55 16.12 -0.43 0.78
C LEU A 55 16.34 -0.98 -0.64
N LYS A 56 16.50 -2.30 -0.73
CA LYS A 56 16.53 -3.04 -2.01
C LYS A 56 15.10 -3.38 -2.41
N VAL A 57 14.53 -2.61 -3.34
CA VAL A 57 13.11 -2.69 -3.67
C VAL A 57 12.85 -3.66 -4.81
N THR A 58 11.89 -4.55 -4.59
CA THR A 58 11.22 -5.34 -5.63
C THR A 58 9.76 -4.92 -5.64
N GLY A 59 9.22 -4.56 -6.81
CA GLY A 59 7.83 -4.22 -7.01
C GLY A 59 7.07 -5.34 -7.72
N LEU A 60 5.78 -5.47 -7.41
CA LEU A 60 4.85 -6.40 -8.06
C LEU A 60 3.53 -5.66 -8.33
N ASP A 61 3.01 -5.81 -9.54
CA ASP A 61 1.68 -5.31 -9.91
C ASP A 61 1.00 -6.24 -10.91
N LEU A 62 -0.33 -6.30 -10.87
CA LEU A 62 -1.13 -7.08 -11.82
C LEU A 62 -1.21 -6.41 -13.18
N ASP A 63 -1.22 -5.08 -13.21
CA ASP A 63 -1.34 -4.28 -14.42
C ASP A 63 0.01 -4.17 -15.13
N LEU A 64 0.04 -4.67 -16.37
CA LEU A 64 1.26 -4.66 -17.19
C LEU A 64 1.70 -3.25 -17.58
N GLU A 65 0.77 -2.33 -17.85
CA GLU A 65 1.09 -0.94 -18.22
C GLU A 65 1.75 -0.21 -17.06
N ASN A 66 1.21 -0.39 -15.84
CA ASN A 66 1.82 0.10 -14.61
C ASN A 66 3.25 -0.44 -14.44
N CYS A 67 3.44 -1.75 -14.59
CA CYS A 67 4.76 -2.37 -14.48
C CYS A 67 5.74 -1.85 -15.52
N GLN A 68 5.31 -1.65 -16.76
CA GLN A 68 6.15 -1.10 -17.82
C GLN A 68 6.57 0.33 -17.50
N PHE A 69 5.64 1.15 -17.01
CA PHE A 69 5.94 2.52 -16.60
C PHE A 69 6.89 2.55 -15.40
N ALA A 70 6.65 1.73 -14.37
CA ALA A 70 7.51 1.65 -13.20
C ALA A 70 8.95 1.22 -13.53
N LYS A 71 9.14 0.37 -14.56
CA LYS A 71 10.47 -0.04 -15.05
C LYS A 71 11.28 1.09 -15.68
N LEU A 72 10.62 2.15 -16.16
CA LEU A 72 11.29 3.34 -16.69
C LEU A 72 11.85 4.24 -15.58
N HIS A 73 11.46 3.99 -14.35
CA HIS A 73 11.91 4.76 -13.20
C HIS A 73 13.42 4.56 -12.98
N PRO A 74 14.19 5.62 -12.71
CA PRO A 74 15.66 5.55 -12.56
C PRO A 74 16.12 4.77 -11.33
N SER A 75 15.23 4.38 -10.41
CA SER A 75 15.56 3.53 -9.28
C SER A 75 16.03 2.15 -9.75
N LYS A 76 16.99 1.56 -9.02
CA LYS A 76 17.48 0.18 -9.29
C LYS A 76 16.51 -0.89 -8.78
N SER A 77 15.20 -0.67 -8.95
CA SER A 77 14.16 -1.59 -8.49
C SER A 77 13.86 -2.65 -9.56
N THR A 78 13.57 -3.87 -9.11
CA THR A 78 13.13 -4.95 -10.02
C THR A 78 11.61 -5.04 -9.99
N ILE A 79 10.96 -4.95 -11.14
CA ILE A 79 9.49 -4.91 -11.24
C ILE A 79 8.97 -6.17 -11.93
N PHE A 80 8.01 -6.84 -11.29
CA PHE A 80 7.33 -8.04 -11.77
C PHE A 80 5.87 -7.74 -12.12
N ASN A 81 5.41 -8.22 -13.27
CA ASN A 81 3.99 -8.27 -13.56
C ASN A 81 3.45 -9.63 -13.09
N ALA A 82 2.70 -9.64 -12.00
CA ALA A 82 2.18 -10.86 -11.39
C ALA A 82 0.99 -10.57 -10.46
N ASP A 83 0.20 -11.63 -10.19
CA ASP A 83 -0.92 -11.56 -9.26
C ASP A 83 -0.44 -11.69 -7.80
N ALA A 84 -0.83 -10.74 -6.96
CA ALA A 84 -0.54 -10.74 -5.54
C ALA A 84 -1.15 -11.92 -4.77
N HIS A 85 -2.20 -12.56 -5.32
CA HIS A 85 -2.78 -13.77 -4.72
C HIS A 85 -1.89 -15.01 -4.91
N ARG A 86 -0.91 -14.95 -5.82
CA ARG A 86 0.06 -16.02 -6.09
C ARG A 86 1.40 -15.43 -6.53
N MET A 87 2.17 -14.95 -5.58
CA MET A 87 3.42 -14.25 -5.85
C MET A 87 4.52 -15.21 -6.36
N PRO A 88 5.27 -14.83 -7.44
CA PRO A 88 6.30 -15.68 -8.06
C PRO A 88 7.63 -15.66 -7.28
N PHE A 89 7.55 -15.61 -5.96
CA PHE A 89 8.71 -15.53 -5.08
C PHE A 89 8.79 -16.75 -4.17
N LYS A 90 10.03 -17.12 -3.78
CA LYS A 90 10.25 -18.15 -2.77
C LYS A 90 9.77 -17.68 -1.39
N ALA A 91 9.49 -18.63 -0.52
CA ALA A 91 9.22 -18.31 0.88
C ALA A 91 10.46 -17.64 1.52
N HIS A 92 10.22 -16.74 2.47
CA HIS A 92 11.27 -16.13 3.30
C HIS A 92 12.33 -15.36 2.50
N GLN A 93 11.93 -14.66 1.46
CA GLN A 93 12.84 -13.93 0.56
C GLN A 93 13.05 -12.47 0.99
N PHE A 94 12.04 -11.80 1.54
CA PHE A 94 12.06 -10.38 1.84
C PHE A 94 12.13 -10.10 3.35
N ASP A 95 12.82 -9.03 3.74
CA ASP A 95 12.83 -8.56 5.13
C ASP A 95 11.51 -7.85 5.46
N ILE A 96 10.96 -7.14 4.48
CA ILE A 96 9.70 -6.39 4.57
C ILE A 96 8.87 -6.68 3.34
N SER A 97 7.57 -6.96 3.51
CA SER A 97 6.57 -6.88 2.43
C SER A 97 5.52 -5.83 2.80
N ALA A 98 5.22 -4.94 1.86
CA ALA A 98 4.35 -3.81 2.09
C ALA A 98 3.30 -3.66 0.99
N THR A 99 2.12 -3.14 1.34
CA THR A 99 1.10 -2.64 0.42
C THR A 99 0.77 -1.19 0.75
N HIS A 100 0.30 -0.45 -0.26
CA HIS A 100 -0.18 0.93 -0.08
C HIS A 100 -1.41 1.17 -0.96
N TYR A 101 -2.59 1.25 -0.35
CA TYR A 101 -3.89 1.34 -1.05
C TYR A 101 -4.18 0.17 -2.00
N VAL A 102 -3.88 -1.06 -1.63
CA VAL A 102 -4.01 -2.25 -2.50
C VAL A 102 -5.09 -3.20 -2.03
N LEU A 103 -5.14 -3.50 -0.72
CA LEU A 103 -6.01 -4.56 -0.21
C LEU A 103 -7.50 -4.29 -0.42
N LEU A 104 -7.90 -3.03 -0.52
CA LEU A 104 -9.28 -2.65 -0.83
C LEU A 104 -9.70 -3.04 -2.27
N TRP A 105 -8.74 -3.23 -3.19
CA TRP A 105 -9.00 -3.54 -4.61
C TRP A 105 -9.03 -5.03 -4.92
N VAL A 106 -8.44 -5.86 -4.06
CA VAL A 106 -8.28 -7.28 -4.32
C VAL A 106 -9.50 -8.09 -3.87
N HIS A 107 -9.87 -9.12 -4.62
CA HIS A 107 -11.05 -9.93 -4.31
C HIS A 107 -10.87 -10.80 -3.04
N ASN A 108 -9.63 -11.18 -2.70
CA ASN A 108 -9.33 -11.97 -1.50
C ASN A 108 -8.11 -11.39 -0.75
N PRO A 109 -8.31 -10.34 0.07
CA PRO A 109 -7.22 -9.69 0.80
C PRO A 109 -6.52 -10.63 1.80
N ALA A 110 -7.24 -11.62 2.35
CA ALA A 110 -6.63 -12.60 3.25
C ALA A 110 -5.60 -13.47 2.52
N GLN A 111 -5.86 -13.86 1.28
CA GLN A 111 -4.92 -14.62 0.46
C GLN A 111 -3.69 -13.79 0.10
N VAL A 112 -3.87 -12.51 -0.25
CA VAL A 112 -2.73 -11.60 -0.51
C VAL A 112 -1.86 -11.45 0.73
N VAL A 113 -2.45 -11.23 1.91
CA VAL A 113 -1.70 -11.13 3.18
C VAL A 113 -1.01 -12.45 3.52
N ALA A 114 -1.62 -13.61 3.21
CA ALA A 114 -0.98 -14.92 3.39
C ALA A 114 0.25 -15.08 2.48
N GLU A 115 0.17 -14.65 1.23
CA GLU A 115 1.31 -14.65 0.32
C GLU A 115 2.40 -13.67 0.78
N MET A 116 2.04 -12.47 1.22
CA MET A 116 2.98 -11.53 1.84
C MET A 116 3.69 -12.18 3.05
N ALA A 117 2.94 -12.85 3.92
CA ALA A 117 3.52 -13.58 5.06
C ALA A 117 4.47 -14.71 4.61
N ARG A 118 4.08 -15.47 3.58
CA ARG A 118 4.90 -16.56 3.04
C ARG A 118 6.24 -16.09 2.48
N VAL A 119 6.24 -14.98 1.75
CA VAL A 119 7.46 -14.45 1.12
C VAL A 119 8.33 -13.63 2.08
N THR A 120 7.78 -13.21 3.22
CA THR A 120 8.52 -12.47 4.25
C THR A 120 9.31 -13.44 5.13
N LYS A 121 10.54 -13.08 5.47
CA LYS A 121 11.42 -13.87 6.35
C LYS A 121 10.82 -13.98 7.76
N PRO A 122 11.10 -15.07 8.49
CA PRO A 122 10.83 -15.11 9.92
C PRO A 122 11.49 -13.92 10.63
N GLY A 123 10.72 -13.22 11.48
CA GLY A 123 11.17 -11.98 12.13
C GLY A 123 11.08 -10.73 11.27
N GLY A 124 10.71 -10.86 9.99
CA GLY A 124 10.43 -9.73 9.10
C GLY A 124 9.04 -9.13 9.31
N TYR A 125 8.67 -8.16 8.50
CA TYR A 125 7.45 -7.37 8.68
C TYR A 125 6.53 -7.44 7.46
N VAL A 126 5.23 -7.65 7.72
CA VAL A 126 4.15 -7.48 6.75
C VAL A 126 3.42 -6.19 7.09
N ILE A 127 3.34 -5.24 6.17
CA ILE A 127 2.84 -3.89 6.41
C ILE A 127 1.74 -3.56 5.40
N ALA A 128 0.60 -3.07 5.89
CA ALA A 128 -0.43 -2.46 5.05
C ALA A 128 -0.51 -0.97 5.39
N PHE A 129 -0.05 -0.13 4.45
CA PHE A 129 -0.10 1.32 4.57
C PHE A 129 -1.43 1.86 4.05
N ALA A 130 -2.07 2.70 4.88
CA ALA A 130 -3.14 3.60 4.46
C ALA A 130 -4.35 2.91 3.80
N GLU A 131 -4.66 1.68 4.17
CA GLU A 131 -5.90 1.06 3.69
C GLU A 131 -7.10 1.80 4.29
N PRO A 132 -7.95 2.41 3.46
CA PRO A 132 -8.99 3.31 3.94
C PRO A 132 -10.19 2.58 4.54
N ASP A 133 -10.87 3.29 5.42
CA ASP A 133 -12.24 2.97 5.84
C ASP A 133 -13.18 4.10 5.40
N TYR A 134 -13.65 4.01 4.18
CA TYR A 134 -14.52 5.04 3.57
C TYR A 134 -15.89 5.16 4.25
N HIS A 135 -16.33 4.15 5.02
CA HIS A 135 -17.57 4.22 5.79
C HIS A 135 -17.40 5.03 7.09
N SER A 136 -16.18 5.29 7.53
CA SER A 136 -15.87 6.07 8.73
C SER A 136 -15.50 7.53 8.42
N ARG A 137 -15.81 8.04 7.23
CA ARG A 137 -15.54 9.43 6.85
C ARG A 137 -16.33 10.40 7.71
N ILE A 138 -15.66 11.48 8.08
CA ILE A 138 -16.25 12.65 8.73
C ILE A 138 -16.03 13.81 7.76
N ASP A 139 -17.03 14.06 6.93
CA ASP A 139 -16.97 15.11 5.92
C ASP A 139 -17.79 16.31 6.36
N TYR A 140 -17.22 17.51 6.30
CA TYR A 140 -17.88 18.79 6.59
C TYR A 140 -17.26 19.89 5.70
N PRO A 141 -18.04 20.84 5.20
CA PRO A 141 -19.52 20.99 5.29
C PRO A 141 -20.29 19.99 4.41
N GLN A 142 -21.62 20.14 4.36
CA GLN A 142 -22.55 19.22 3.68
C GLN A 142 -22.14 18.85 2.25
N VAL A 143 -21.59 19.80 1.49
CA VAL A 143 -21.11 19.56 0.10
C VAL A 143 -20.08 18.43 0.02
N PHE A 144 -19.18 18.32 1.01
CA PHE A 144 -18.20 17.24 1.06
C PHE A 144 -18.82 15.89 1.45
N GLN A 145 -19.88 15.90 2.29
CA GLN A 145 -20.63 14.67 2.57
C GLN A 145 -21.27 14.12 1.29
N ASP A 146 -21.83 14.99 0.45
CA ASP A 146 -22.47 14.57 -0.79
C ASP A 146 -21.46 14.08 -1.81
N ILE A 147 -20.31 14.74 -1.94
CA ILE A 147 -19.17 14.26 -2.73
C ILE A 147 -18.69 12.89 -2.21
N GLY A 148 -18.55 12.72 -0.89
CA GLY A 148 -18.17 11.47 -0.26
C GLY A 148 -19.14 10.32 -0.56
N LYS A 149 -20.45 10.59 -0.54
CA LYS A 149 -21.48 9.61 -0.93
C LYS A 149 -21.35 9.19 -2.40
N ILE A 150 -21.11 10.15 -3.29
CA ILE A 150 -20.90 9.88 -4.73
C ILE A 150 -19.64 9.03 -4.92
N GLN A 151 -18.54 9.40 -4.28
CA GLN A 151 -17.30 8.64 -4.31
C GLN A 151 -17.49 7.20 -3.81
N ASN A 152 -18.13 7.02 -2.64
CA ASN A 152 -18.36 5.68 -2.08
C ASN A 152 -19.22 4.81 -3.00
N ARG A 153 -20.27 5.38 -3.64
CA ARG A 153 -21.08 4.65 -4.63
C ARG A 153 -20.25 4.23 -5.84
N SER A 154 -19.41 5.13 -6.37
CA SER A 154 -18.53 4.84 -7.50
C SER A 154 -17.51 3.75 -7.17
N LEU A 155 -16.90 3.81 -5.99
CA LEU A 155 -15.95 2.81 -5.53
C LEU A 155 -16.61 1.44 -5.31
N ALA A 156 -17.80 1.42 -4.67
CA ALA A 156 -18.59 0.19 -4.47
C ALA A 156 -18.98 -0.46 -5.81
N PHE A 157 -19.36 0.34 -6.80
CA PHE A 157 -19.68 -0.15 -8.15
C PHE A 157 -18.47 -0.82 -8.83
N GLN A 158 -17.25 -0.40 -8.51
CA GLN A 158 -16.00 -1.00 -8.96
C GLN A 158 -15.60 -2.24 -8.15
N GLY A 159 -16.40 -2.70 -7.21
CA GLY A 159 -16.13 -3.88 -6.39
C GLY A 159 -15.16 -3.64 -5.22
N ILE A 160 -14.90 -2.38 -4.86
CA ILE A 160 -13.95 -2.02 -3.81
C ILE A 160 -14.54 -2.26 -2.42
N ASP A 161 -13.73 -2.82 -1.52
CA ASP A 161 -14.11 -2.95 -0.11
C ASP A 161 -13.94 -1.62 0.64
N LEU A 162 -15.03 -0.88 0.80
CA LEU A 162 -15.05 0.41 1.47
C LEU A 162 -14.71 0.37 2.97
N SER A 163 -14.63 -0.82 3.56
CA SER A 163 -14.33 -1.04 4.98
C SER A 163 -12.99 -1.73 5.21
N MET A 164 -12.10 -1.73 4.24
CA MET A 164 -10.84 -2.49 4.33
C MET A 164 -10.03 -2.12 5.57
N GLY A 165 -9.89 -0.84 5.87
CA GLY A 165 -9.10 -0.37 7.01
C GLY A 165 -9.46 -1.05 8.34
N ARG A 166 -10.76 -1.14 8.67
CA ARG A 166 -11.22 -1.79 9.93
C ARG A 166 -11.03 -3.31 9.94
N LYS A 167 -10.92 -3.95 8.78
CA LYS A 167 -10.78 -5.41 8.65
C LYS A 167 -9.34 -5.88 8.80
N LEU A 168 -8.34 -5.02 8.60
CA LEU A 168 -6.92 -5.39 8.58
C LEU A 168 -6.48 -6.20 9.79
N GLY A 169 -6.85 -5.76 10.99
CA GLY A 169 -6.46 -6.46 12.21
C GLY A 169 -7.01 -7.87 12.33
N HIS A 170 -8.22 -8.09 11.86
CA HIS A 170 -8.82 -9.42 11.79
C HIS A 170 -8.08 -10.28 10.76
N ILE A 171 -7.88 -9.77 9.55
CA ILE A 171 -7.17 -10.48 8.47
C ILE A 171 -5.78 -10.91 8.93
N PHE A 172 -4.99 -9.99 9.48
CA PHE A 172 -3.62 -10.27 9.91
C PHE A 172 -3.55 -11.34 11.01
N ARG A 173 -4.46 -11.28 11.99
CA ARG A 173 -4.52 -12.29 13.07
C ARG A 173 -4.97 -13.66 12.56
N THR A 174 -5.93 -13.70 11.66
CA THR A 174 -6.46 -14.96 11.10
C THR A 174 -5.38 -15.70 10.28
N ILE A 175 -4.49 -14.96 9.59
CA ILE A 175 -3.33 -15.53 8.87
C ILE A 175 -2.23 -16.02 9.85
N GLY A 176 -2.33 -15.71 11.14
CA GLY A 176 -1.36 -16.14 12.15
C GLY A 176 -0.17 -15.21 12.33
N LEU A 177 -0.21 -13.99 11.76
CA LEU A 177 0.81 -12.98 12.02
C LEU A 177 0.86 -12.63 13.51
N LYS A 178 2.07 -12.47 14.03
CA LYS A 178 2.31 -12.14 15.44
C LYS A 178 2.52 -10.63 15.62
N ASN A 179 2.33 -10.14 16.85
CA ASN A 179 2.58 -8.75 17.21
C ASN A 179 1.84 -7.73 16.31
N VAL A 180 0.61 -8.07 15.89
CA VAL A 180 -0.21 -7.22 15.02
C VAL A 180 -0.48 -5.89 15.72
N ARG A 181 -0.04 -4.81 15.10
CA ARG A 181 -0.27 -3.43 15.56
C ARG A 181 -1.14 -2.70 14.54
N LEU A 182 -2.12 -2.00 15.03
CA LEU A 182 -3.02 -1.16 14.23
C LEU A 182 -2.98 0.24 14.77
N GLY A 183 -3.12 1.21 13.90
CA GLY A 183 -3.20 2.61 14.25
C GLY A 183 -3.98 3.40 13.21
N LEU A 184 -4.46 4.56 13.62
CA LEU A 184 -5.01 5.59 12.75
C LEU A 184 -4.04 6.76 12.79
N LEU A 185 -3.72 7.30 11.62
CA LEU A 185 -3.06 8.59 11.52
C LEU A 185 -4.05 9.58 10.95
N ALA A 186 -4.40 10.57 11.77
CA ALA A 186 -5.15 11.73 11.33
C ALA A 186 -4.21 12.75 10.71
N GLY A 187 -4.61 13.38 9.62
CA GLY A 187 -3.89 14.52 9.04
C GLY A 187 -3.93 15.72 9.98
N GLN A 188 -2.85 16.48 9.99
CA GLN A 188 -2.78 17.78 10.65
C GLN A 188 -2.60 18.84 9.57
N TRP A 189 -3.48 19.84 9.58
CA TRP A 189 -3.39 20.99 8.66
C TRP A 189 -3.14 22.25 9.47
N ARG A 190 -2.18 23.03 9.02
CA ARG A 190 -2.03 24.42 9.48
C ARG A 190 -2.63 25.32 8.41
N TYR A 191 -3.47 26.25 8.81
CA TYR A 191 -3.85 27.32 7.91
C TYR A 191 -2.60 28.17 7.66
N PRO A 192 -2.31 28.56 6.41
CA PRO A 192 -1.30 29.58 6.15
C PRO A 192 -1.71 30.86 6.88
N GLU A 193 -0.75 31.49 7.57
CA GLU A 193 -0.92 32.81 8.19
C GLU A 193 -1.12 33.88 7.13
#